data_7a0c7f338ed586c8adcf3eed07b9ed17
#
_entry.id   7a0c7f338ed586c8adcf3eed07b9ed17
#
_cell.length_a   1.000
_cell.length_b   1.000
_cell.length_c   1.000
_cell.angle_alpha   90.00
_cell.angle_beta   90.00
_cell.angle_gamma   90.00
#
_symmetry.space_group_name_H-M   'P 1'
#
loop_
_entity.id
_entity.type
_entity.pdbx_description
1 polymer ?
#
loop_
_entity_poly.entity_id
_entity_poly.type
_entity_poly.pdbx_seq_one_letter_code
_entity_poly.pdbx_strand_id
1 'polypeptide(L)'
;MISKKFGEIKTRKNIFPSQAKEIIDKGTIDILIIQAKASQKTKDILDEGGVTLYEGVEPSEVERLREVVKEELESKEKKENE
;
A
#
# COMPACT_ATOMS: atom_id res chain seq x y z
N MET A 1 -22.51 -9.93 1.01
CA MET A 1 -21.90 -9.96 0.99
C MET A 1 -20.97 -9.77 0.59
N ILE A 2 -20.40 -9.37 0.46
CA ILE A 2 -19.46 -9.29 0.10
C ILE A 2 -18.51 -9.10 0.64
N SER A 3 -17.90 -9.67 0.83
CA SER A 3 -16.90 -9.44 1.52
C SER A 3 -15.99 -8.60 0.93
N LYS A 4 -15.47 -7.66 1.69
CA LYS A 4 -14.54 -6.84 1.26
C LYS A 4 -13.30 -7.57 1.17
N LYS A 5 -12.66 -7.63 0.08
CA LYS A 5 -11.42 -8.22 0.02
C LYS A 5 -10.40 -7.32 0.51
N PHE A 6 -9.32 -7.82 1.05
CA PHE A 6 -8.16 -7.06 1.33
C PHE A 6 -7.64 -6.53 0.07
N GLY A 7 -7.11 -5.38 0.05
CA GLY A 7 -6.38 -4.85 -1.05
C GLY A 7 -5.03 -5.49 -1.13
N GLU A 8 -4.36 -5.30 -2.24
CA GLU A 8 -3.05 -5.86 -2.44
C GLU A 8 -1.98 -4.99 -1.81
N ILE A 9 -0.89 -5.63 -1.42
CA ILE A 9 0.30 -4.94 -1.00
C ILE A 9 1.27 -4.99 -2.16
N LYS A 10 1.70 -3.81 -2.64
CA LYS A 10 2.60 -3.74 -3.78
C LYS A 10 3.92 -3.14 -3.37
N THR A 11 5.01 -3.65 -3.93
CA THR A 11 6.34 -3.10 -3.65
C THR A 11 6.97 -2.61 -4.94
N ARG A 12 7.66 -1.47 -4.88
CA ARG A 12 8.33 -0.90 -6.03
C ARG A 12 9.60 -0.21 -5.56
N LYS A 13 10.49 0.07 -6.50
CA LYS A 13 11.67 0.85 -6.15
C LYS A 13 11.31 2.31 -5.97
N ASN A 14 10.46 2.83 -6.83
CA ASN A 14 9.99 4.20 -6.70
C ASN A 14 8.62 4.32 -7.34
N ILE A 15 8.04 5.50 -7.25
CA ILE A 15 6.74 5.73 -7.85
C ILE A 15 6.64 7.20 -8.25
N PHE A 16 6.05 7.44 -9.40
CA PHE A 16 5.85 8.79 -9.92
C PHE A 16 4.37 9.12 -9.93
N PRO A 17 4.02 10.41 -10.04
CA PRO A 17 2.60 10.80 -9.95
C PRO A 17 1.68 10.09 -10.94
N SER A 18 2.14 9.88 -12.17
CA SER A 18 1.30 9.20 -13.14
C SER A 18 1.04 7.75 -12.73
N GLN A 19 2.03 7.12 -12.13
CA GLN A 19 1.87 5.75 -11.65
C GLN A 19 0.94 5.70 -10.44
N ALA A 20 1.02 6.71 -9.59
CA ALA A 20 0.13 6.77 -8.44
C ALA A 20 -1.32 6.87 -8.90
N LYS A 21 -1.58 7.65 -9.94
CA LYS A 21 -2.93 7.76 -10.46
C LYS A 21 -3.41 6.44 -11.02
N GLU A 22 -2.53 5.71 -11.68
CA GLU A 22 -2.91 4.40 -12.21
C GLU A 22 -3.27 3.43 -11.10
N ILE A 23 -2.52 3.46 -10.02
CA ILE A 23 -2.78 2.59 -8.89
C ILE A 23 -4.15 2.88 -8.30
N ILE A 24 -4.47 4.16 -8.16
CA ILE A 24 -5.76 4.54 -7.61
C ILE A 24 -6.89 4.17 -8.54
N ASP A 25 -6.68 4.33 -9.85
CA ASP A 25 -7.71 3.99 -10.82
C ASP A 25 -8.06 2.51 -10.78
N LYS A 26 -7.06 1.67 -10.57
CA LYS A 26 -7.31 0.23 -10.48
C LYS A 26 -8.10 -0.13 -9.23
N GLY A 27 -7.84 0.59 -8.15
CA GLY A 27 -8.60 0.40 -6.94
C GLY A 27 -8.38 -0.91 -6.21
N THR A 28 -7.30 -1.62 -6.53
CA THR A 28 -7.04 -2.92 -5.88
C THR A 28 -5.89 -2.88 -4.90
N ILE A 29 -5.13 -1.78 -4.86
CA ILE A 29 -3.96 -1.71 -4.00
C ILE A 29 -4.27 -0.85 -2.79
N ASP A 30 -4.10 -1.42 -1.60
CA ASP A 30 -4.32 -0.68 -0.36
C ASP A 30 -3.02 -0.16 0.22
N ILE A 31 -1.93 -0.86 -0.01
CA ILE A 31 -0.66 -0.51 0.60
C ILE A 31 0.44 -0.56 -0.44
N LEU A 32 1.27 0.47 -0.45
CA LEU A 32 2.39 0.55 -1.38
C LEU A 32 3.67 0.76 -0.59
N ILE A 33 4.65 -0.08 -0.84
CA ILE A 33 5.95 0.00 -0.19
C ILE A 33 6.99 0.34 -1.24
N ILE A 34 7.72 1.43 -1.06
CA ILE A 34 8.74 1.82 -2.02
C ILE A 34 10.07 2.07 -1.32
N GLN A 35 11.15 1.83 -2.05
CA GLN A 35 12.49 2.02 -1.52
C GLN A 35 12.91 3.48 -1.53
N ALA A 36 12.55 4.21 -2.56
CA ALA A 36 12.88 5.62 -2.67
C ALA A 36 11.83 6.45 -1.94
N LYS A 37 12.10 7.75 -1.85
CA LYS A 37 11.11 8.64 -1.27
C LYS A 37 10.26 9.22 -2.37
N ALA A 38 8.97 9.36 -2.12
CA ALA A 38 8.06 9.89 -3.11
C ALA A 38 7.99 11.41 -2.99
N SER A 39 7.63 12.07 -4.10
CA SER A 39 7.41 13.50 -4.06
C SER A 39 6.12 13.80 -3.29
N GLN A 40 5.99 15.04 -2.87
CA GLN A 40 4.78 15.43 -2.14
C GLN A 40 3.54 15.23 -3.00
N LYS A 41 3.66 15.53 -4.29
CA LYS A 41 2.53 15.36 -5.19
C LYS A 41 2.09 13.89 -5.24
N THR A 42 3.04 12.98 -5.32
CA THR A 42 2.74 11.56 -5.34
C THR A 42 2.06 11.15 -4.05
N LYS A 43 2.58 11.62 -2.92
CA LYS A 43 2.00 11.29 -1.63
C LYS A 43 0.57 11.78 -1.52
N ASP A 44 0.32 12.99 -2.01
CA ASP A 44 -1.02 13.56 -1.96
C ASP A 44 -2.00 12.73 -2.78
N ILE A 45 -1.58 12.29 -3.96
CA ILE A 45 -2.43 11.49 -4.82
C ILE A 45 -2.80 10.18 -4.13
N LEU A 46 -1.81 9.51 -3.56
CA LEU A 46 -2.05 8.24 -2.89
C LEU A 46 -2.92 8.41 -1.65
N ASP A 47 -2.67 9.48 -0.91
CA ASP A 47 -3.45 9.74 0.29
C ASP A 47 -4.92 9.97 -0.05
N GLU A 48 -5.18 10.74 -1.09
CA GLU A 48 -6.55 11.01 -1.50
C GLU A 48 -7.24 9.75 -2.00
N GLY A 49 -6.47 8.84 -2.57
CA GLY A 49 -7.04 7.59 -3.05
C GLY A 49 -7.14 6.51 -1.99
N GLY A 50 -6.74 6.81 -0.78
CA GLY A 50 -6.86 5.83 0.29
C GLY A 50 -5.77 4.78 0.32
N VAL A 51 -4.64 5.03 -0.34
CA VAL A 51 -3.53 4.09 -0.36
C VAL A 51 -2.52 4.47 0.70
N THR A 52 -2.15 3.53 1.54
CA THR A 52 -1.13 3.76 2.56
C THR A 52 0.24 3.59 1.93
N LEU A 53 1.11 4.58 2.11
CA LEU A 53 2.44 4.55 1.51
C LEU A 53 3.51 4.42 2.56
N TYR A 54 4.41 3.47 2.36
CA TYR A 54 5.62 3.34 3.15
C TYR A 54 6.78 3.65 2.22
N GLU A 55 7.48 4.74 2.45
CA GLU A 55 8.56 5.17 1.57
C GLU A 55 9.90 5.09 2.27
N GLY A 56 10.96 5.10 1.49
CA GLY A 56 12.30 5.07 2.05
C GLY A 56 12.64 3.77 2.73
N VAL A 57 12.00 2.67 2.32
CA VAL A 57 12.21 1.38 2.95
C VAL A 57 13.40 0.70 2.30
N GLU A 58 14.37 0.26 3.12
CA GLU A 58 15.54 -0.38 2.57
C GLU A 58 15.19 -1.71 1.93
N PRO A 59 15.88 -2.09 0.87
CA PRO A 59 15.57 -3.36 0.20
C PRO A 59 15.53 -4.55 1.14
N SER A 60 16.43 -4.57 2.12
CA SER A 60 16.47 -5.70 3.06
C SER A 60 15.28 -5.71 4.00
N GLU A 61 14.57 -4.59 4.12
CA GLU A 61 13.43 -4.49 5.01
C GLU A 61 12.09 -4.62 4.31
N VAL A 62 12.09 -4.60 2.98
CA VAL A 62 10.84 -4.61 2.24
C VAL A 62 10.01 -5.84 2.55
N GLU A 63 10.65 -7.00 2.52
CA GLU A 63 9.93 -8.23 2.78
C GLU A 63 9.42 -8.33 4.20
N ARG A 64 10.23 -7.88 5.15
CA ARG A 64 9.81 -7.92 6.52
C ARG A 64 8.62 -7.00 6.76
N LEU A 65 8.68 -5.78 6.20
CA LEU A 65 7.58 -4.86 6.35
C LEU A 65 6.32 -5.40 5.70
N ARG A 66 6.47 -6.02 4.54
CA ARG A 66 5.33 -6.59 3.84
C ARG A 66 4.66 -7.66 4.70
N GLU A 67 5.45 -8.49 5.37
CA GLU A 67 4.90 -9.52 6.22
C GLU A 67 4.16 -8.93 7.41
N VAL A 68 4.75 -7.93 8.04
CA VAL A 68 4.13 -7.30 9.19
C VAL A 68 2.80 -6.67 8.80
N VAL A 69 2.78 -5.96 7.68
CA VAL A 69 1.57 -5.29 7.23
C VAL A 69 0.51 -6.30 6.87
N LYS A 70 0.93 -7.39 6.23
CA LYS A 70 -0.01 -8.43 5.85
C LYS A 70 -0.66 -9.03 7.08
N GLU A 71 0.11 -9.25 8.12
CA GLU A 71 -0.44 -9.80 9.36
C GLU A 71 -1.41 -8.84 10.00
N GLU A 72 -1.12 -7.56 9.94
CA GLU A 72 -2.02 -6.57 10.51
C GLU A 72 -3.36 -6.56 9.78
N LEU A 73 -3.32 -6.66 8.47
CA LEU A 73 -4.56 -6.70 7.69
C LEU A 73 -5.38 -7.93 8.01
N GLU A 74 -4.71 -9.07 8.11
CA GLU A 74 -5.41 -10.31 8.43
C GLU A 74 -6.01 -10.25 9.82
N SER A 75 -5.30 -9.66 10.73
CA SER A 75 -5.77 -9.54 12.10
C SER A 75 -7.01 -8.66 12.16
N LYS A 76 -7.01 -7.57 11.42
CA LYS A 76 -8.17 -6.70 11.37
C LYS A 76 -9.38 -7.40 10.79
N GLU A 77 -9.16 -8.18 9.74
CA GLU A 77 -10.27 -8.87 9.14
C GLU A 77 -10.85 -9.89 10.08
N LYS A 78 -10.00 -10.58 10.84
CA LYS A 78 -10.50 -11.53 11.81
C LYS A 78 -11.35 -10.85 12.84
N LYS A 79 -10.92 -9.71 13.32
CA LYS A 79 -11.70 -9.01 14.32
C LYS A 79 -13.06 -8.61 13.79
N GLU A 80 -13.12 -8.19 12.55
CA GLU A 80 -14.38 -7.78 11.99
C GLU A 80 -15.35 -8.92 11.83
N ASN A 81 -14.82 -10.11 11.64
CA ASN A 81 -15.66 -11.26 11.46
C ASN A 81 -16.24 -11.81 12.74
N GLU A 82 -15.73 -11.35 13.84
CA GLU A 82 -16.30 -11.76 15.10
C GLU A 82 -17.48 -10.90 15.43
#